data_3100ff90f3c946c323842f767d8d2c7f
#
_entry.id   3100ff90f3c946c323842f767d8d2c7f
#
_cell.length_a   1.000
_cell.length_b   1.000
_cell.length_c   1.000
_cell.angle_alpha   90.00
_cell.angle_beta   90.00
_cell.angle_gamma   90.00
#
_symmetry.space_group_name_H-M   'P 1'
#
loop_
_entity.id
_entity.type
_entity.pdbx_description
1 polymer ?
#
loop_
_entity_poly.entity_id
_entity_poly.type
_entity_poly.pdbx_seq_one_letter_code
_entity_poly.pdbx_strand_id
1 'polypeptide(L)'
;MTIKTIAFQGRPGAYSDLACRTARPGWRTLPCKTFADTITAVHEGKADQAMLACENSLAGRVPDIHTLLPNAGLHIVGEHFQRVEHCLMAIHGAQLEDIKRVHTHPVAMGQIHTLLKTYNFTPVIEFDTAGAAELVALWNKKEEAAVASELAAELNGLNILKRNVEDAAHNTTRFYIAARTTDRLSVNTPDVMTTVLFEVKNTPGALYKVLGGFATNGINMTRLESYMTAGSFAATRFLMDVEGHPEDTHLSKALAELEFFSESANILGVYQQSPFRRQMKRALSDAAPNTTTDAIAG
;
A
#
# COMPACT_ATOMS: atom_id res chain seq x y z
N MET A 1 -18.04 -21.40 -13.42
CA MET A 1 -16.75 -20.68 -13.30
C MET A 1 -16.32 -20.74 -11.84
N THR A 2 -15.09 -21.16 -11.57
CA THR A 2 -14.56 -21.19 -10.19
C THR A 2 -14.34 -19.74 -9.73
N ILE A 3 -14.85 -19.36 -8.56
CA ILE A 3 -14.65 -18.03 -7.99
C ILE A 3 -13.18 -17.91 -7.61
N LYS A 4 -12.50 -16.90 -8.18
CA LYS A 4 -11.11 -16.59 -7.84
C LYS A 4 -10.99 -16.07 -6.41
N THR A 5 -9.82 -16.29 -5.81
CA THR A 5 -9.53 -15.92 -4.42
C THR A 5 -8.33 -15.00 -4.34
N ILE A 6 -8.41 -13.95 -3.52
CA ILE A 6 -7.30 -13.07 -3.18
C ILE A 6 -7.01 -13.13 -1.68
N ALA A 7 -5.77 -13.47 -1.31
CA ALA A 7 -5.32 -13.53 0.07
C ALA A 7 -4.79 -12.17 0.53
N PHE A 8 -4.95 -11.86 1.80
CA PHE A 8 -4.44 -10.64 2.41
C PHE A 8 -4.02 -10.87 3.87
N GLN A 9 -3.10 -10.06 4.38
CA GLN A 9 -2.76 -10.07 5.79
C GLN A 9 -3.77 -9.26 6.59
N GLY A 10 -4.34 -9.86 7.64
CA GLY A 10 -5.29 -9.23 8.55
C GLY A 10 -6.55 -10.06 8.80
N ARG A 11 -7.58 -9.41 9.31
CA ARG A 11 -8.90 -9.99 9.60
C ARG A 11 -9.95 -9.48 8.59
N PRO A 12 -11.11 -10.16 8.46
CA PRO A 12 -12.25 -9.60 7.75
C PRO A 12 -12.58 -8.20 8.27
N GLY A 13 -12.84 -7.26 7.36
CA GLY A 13 -13.09 -5.86 7.71
C GLY A 13 -11.83 -4.98 7.84
N ALA A 14 -10.62 -5.53 7.79
CA ALA A 14 -9.39 -4.72 7.73
C ALA A 14 -9.31 -3.93 6.42
N TYR A 15 -8.50 -2.86 6.39
CA TYR A 15 -8.26 -2.09 5.16
C TYR A 15 -7.69 -2.93 4.03
N SER A 16 -6.93 -3.99 4.34
CA SER A 16 -6.46 -4.97 3.35
C SER A 16 -7.61 -5.79 2.75
N ASP A 17 -8.65 -6.15 3.54
CA ASP A 17 -9.86 -6.81 3.02
C ASP A 17 -10.65 -5.85 2.11
N LEU A 18 -10.83 -4.60 2.55
CA LEU A 18 -11.49 -3.57 1.75
C LEU A 18 -10.75 -3.35 0.42
N ALA A 19 -9.41 -3.29 0.46
CA ALA A 19 -8.57 -3.19 -0.74
C ALA A 19 -8.78 -4.38 -1.70
N CYS A 20 -8.88 -5.62 -1.17
CA CYS A 20 -9.18 -6.81 -1.96
C CYS A 20 -10.53 -6.69 -2.67
N ARG A 21 -11.58 -6.32 -1.95
CA ARG A 21 -12.94 -6.19 -2.48
C ARG A 21 -13.05 -5.09 -3.54
N THR A 22 -12.35 -3.97 -3.31
CA THR A 22 -12.33 -2.84 -4.25
C THR A 22 -11.53 -3.18 -5.51
N ALA A 23 -10.34 -3.78 -5.37
CA ALA A 23 -9.48 -4.09 -6.50
C ALA A 23 -9.95 -5.31 -7.33
N ARG A 24 -10.65 -6.26 -6.69
CA ARG A 24 -11.13 -7.51 -7.31
C ARG A 24 -12.59 -7.78 -6.95
N PRO A 25 -13.54 -6.99 -7.50
CA PRO A 25 -14.96 -7.19 -7.22
C PRO A 25 -15.39 -8.63 -7.59
N GLY A 26 -16.15 -9.26 -6.70
CA GLY A 26 -16.66 -10.61 -6.90
C GLY A 26 -15.67 -11.75 -6.60
N TRP A 27 -14.42 -11.45 -6.23
CA TRP A 27 -13.50 -12.47 -5.75
C TRP A 27 -13.75 -12.76 -4.26
N ARG A 28 -13.44 -13.99 -3.87
CA ARG A 28 -13.41 -14.36 -2.45
C ARG A 28 -12.15 -13.77 -1.80
N THR A 29 -12.29 -13.16 -0.64
CA THR A 29 -11.16 -12.70 0.16
C THR A 29 -10.73 -13.78 1.15
N LEU A 30 -9.41 -14.01 1.33
CA LEU A 30 -8.84 -14.99 2.22
C LEU A 30 -7.95 -14.29 3.27
N PRO A 31 -8.41 -14.13 4.52
CA PRO A 31 -7.61 -13.54 5.58
C PRO A 31 -6.47 -14.47 6.00
N CYS A 32 -5.28 -13.92 6.18
CA CYS A 32 -4.08 -14.60 6.64
C CYS A 32 -3.50 -13.87 7.85
N LYS A 33 -2.83 -14.59 8.76
CA LYS A 33 -2.28 -13.99 9.98
C LYS A 33 -1.08 -13.08 9.69
N THR A 34 -0.25 -13.49 8.73
CA THR A 34 0.99 -12.78 8.38
C THR A 34 1.10 -12.58 6.86
N PHE A 35 2.00 -11.71 6.43
CA PHE A 35 2.34 -11.59 5.00
C PHE A 35 2.99 -12.87 4.45
N ALA A 36 3.77 -13.59 5.26
CA ALA A 36 4.34 -14.88 4.88
C ALA A 36 3.24 -15.91 4.60
N ASP A 37 2.21 -16.00 5.46
CA ASP A 37 1.05 -16.85 5.23
C ASP A 37 0.27 -16.47 3.97
N THR A 38 0.16 -15.16 3.70
CA THR A 38 -0.49 -14.63 2.49
C THR A 38 0.23 -15.09 1.21
N ILE A 39 1.56 -15.00 1.20
CA ILE A 39 2.40 -15.48 0.10
C ILE A 39 2.29 -17.01 -0.05
N THR A 40 2.37 -17.73 1.07
CA THR A 40 2.22 -19.20 1.10
C THR A 40 0.88 -19.65 0.56
N ALA A 41 -0.22 -18.95 0.88
CA ALA A 41 -1.55 -19.26 0.37
C ALA A 41 -1.63 -19.22 -1.16
N VAL A 42 -0.87 -18.30 -1.79
CA VAL A 42 -0.78 -18.24 -3.26
C VAL A 42 0.06 -19.38 -3.82
N HIS A 43 1.19 -19.72 -3.19
CA HIS A 43 2.01 -20.86 -3.61
C HIS A 43 1.27 -22.20 -3.54
N GLU A 44 0.52 -22.40 -2.47
CA GLU A 44 -0.27 -23.62 -2.25
C GLU A 44 -1.56 -23.69 -3.10
N GLY A 45 -1.86 -22.64 -3.89
CA GLY A 45 -3.07 -22.57 -4.71
C GLY A 45 -4.36 -22.35 -3.92
N LYS A 46 -4.28 -21.99 -2.64
CA LYS A 46 -5.43 -21.58 -1.81
C LYS A 46 -5.98 -20.22 -2.24
N ALA A 47 -5.11 -19.38 -2.82
CA ALA A 47 -5.47 -18.13 -3.44
C ALA A 47 -4.80 -17.99 -4.83
N ASP A 48 -5.45 -17.22 -5.72
CA ASP A 48 -4.93 -16.88 -7.05
C ASP A 48 -3.97 -15.70 -6.98
N GLN A 49 -4.23 -14.76 -6.07
CA GLN A 49 -3.45 -13.53 -5.88
C GLN A 49 -3.26 -13.21 -4.40
N ALA A 50 -2.23 -12.41 -4.12
CA ALA A 50 -1.96 -11.80 -2.81
C ALA A 50 -2.09 -10.28 -2.89
N MET A 51 -2.77 -9.67 -1.92
CA MET A 51 -2.82 -8.23 -1.66
C MET A 51 -1.80 -7.89 -0.58
N LEU A 52 -0.72 -7.20 -0.93
CA LEU A 52 0.43 -6.97 -0.07
C LEU A 52 0.60 -5.47 0.18
N ALA A 53 0.25 -4.98 1.37
CA ALA A 53 0.47 -3.59 1.76
C ALA A 53 1.97 -3.27 1.71
N CYS A 54 2.39 -2.28 0.93
CA CYS A 54 3.79 -1.96 0.75
C CYS A 54 4.20 -0.59 1.32
N GLU A 55 3.30 0.37 1.31
CA GLU A 55 3.55 1.71 1.86
C GLU A 55 2.26 2.43 2.24
N ASN A 56 2.36 3.35 3.19
CA ASN A 56 1.27 4.24 3.58
C ASN A 56 1.76 5.69 3.54
N SER A 57 0.93 6.60 3.06
CA SER A 57 1.30 8.00 2.85
C SER A 57 1.66 8.78 4.13
N LEU A 58 1.26 8.29 5.31
CA LEU A 58 1.56 8.89 6.63
C LEU A 58 2.55 8.06 7.43
N ALA A 59 2.38 6.74 7.46
CA ALA A 59 3.19 5.82 8.26
C ALA A 59 4.48 5.37 7.53
N GLY A 60 4.61 5.64 6.24
CA GLY A 60 5.76 5.24 5.44
C GLY A 60 5.71 3.78 4.99
N ARG A 61 6.89 3.14 4.86
CA ARG A 61 7.01 1.76 4.38
C ARG A 61 6.43 0.73 5.35
N VAL A 62 5.95 -0.40 4.82
CA VAL A 62 5.57 -1.59 5.59
C VAL A 62 6.78 -2.53 5.65
N PRO A 63 7.50 -2.62 6.79
CA PRO A 63 8.82 -3.29 6.85
C PRO A 63 8.78 -4.76 6.46
N ASP A 64 7.77 -5.51 6.90
CA ASP A 64 7.69 -6.96 6.70
C ASP A 64 7.68 -7.35 5.22
N ILE A 65 6.89 -6.63 4.40
CA ILE A 65 6.78 -6.97 2.98
C ILE A 65 8.08 -6.69 2.23
N HIS A 66 8.86 -5.70 2.67
CA HIS A 66 10.15 -5.39 2.09
C HIS A 66 11.16 -6.54 2.28
N THR A 67 11.07 -7.25 3.40
CA THR A 67 11.92 -8.41 3.68
C THR A 67 11.46 -9.66 2.90
N LEU A 68 10.16 -9.83 2.75
CA LEU A 68 9.56 -11.02 2.15
C LEU A 68 9.52 -10.98 0.62
N LEU A 69 9.18 -9.82 0.04
CA LEU A 69 8.93 -9.66 -1.40
C LEU A 69 10.12 -10.09 -2.29
N PRO A 70 11.39 -9.78 -1.95
CA PRO A 70 12.54 -10.21 -2.74
C PRO A 70 12.66 -11.71 -2.96
N ASN A 71 12.17 -12.49 -2.00
CA ASN A 71 12.26 -13.96 -1.99
C ASN A 71 10.88 -14.61 -2.12
N ALA A 72 9.85 -13.84 -2.41
CA ALA A 72 8.47 -14.34 -2.46
C ALA A 72 8.23 -15.33 -3.61
N GLY A 73 9.05 -15.33 -4.68
CA GLY A 73 8.82 -16.18 -5.86
C GLY A 73 7.49 -15.88 -6.56
N LEU A 74 6.92 -14.70 -6.35
CA LEU A 74 5.71 -14.21 -6.97
C LEU A 74 6.02 -13.04 -7.89
N HIS A 75 5.18 -12.83 -8.90
CA HIS A 75 5.24 -11.67 -9.80
C HIS A 75 4.25 -10.59 -9.32
N ILE A 76 4.68 -9.33 -9.32
CA ILE A 76 3.77 -8.20 -9.12
C ILE A 76 2.98 -8.02 -10.43
N VAL A 77 1.66 -8.20 -10.36
CA VAL A 77 0.74 -8.13 -11.50
C VAL A 77 -0.17 -6.92 -11.46
N GLY A 78 0.01 -6.06 -10.47
CA GLY A 78 -0.77 -4.83 -10.32
C GLY A 78 -0.47 -4.11 -9.02
N GLU A 79 -1.09 -2.94 -8.89
CA GLU A 79 -1.09 -2.15 -7.66
C GLU A 79 -2.50 -1.65 -7.35
N HIS A 80 -2.75 -1.36 -6.08
CA HIS A 80 -3.98 -0.73 -5.62
C HIS A 80 -3.67 0.32 -4.56
N PHE A 81 -4.41 1.42 -4.58
CA PHE A 81 -4.35 2.47 -3.58
C PHE A 81 -5.67 2.51 -2.83
N GLN A 82 -5.64 2.22 -1.54
CA GLN A 82 -6.80 2.24 -0.67
C GLN A 82 -6.73 3.45 0.25
N ARG A 83 -7.68 4.36 0.12
CA ARG A 83 -7.84 5.44 1.09
C ARG A 83 -8.23 4.84 2.45
N VAL A 84 -7.60 5.34 3.51
CA VAL A 84 -7.88 4.97 4.88
C VAL A 84 -8.83 6.01 5.47
N GLU A 85 -10.11 5.66 5.49
CA GLU A 85 -11.19 6.48 6.05
C GLU A 85 -11.64 5.81 7.36
N HIS A 86 -11.34 6.47 8.47
CA HIS A 86 -11.69 5.94 9.79
C HIS A 86 -13.12 6.28 10.16
N CYS A 87 -13.86 5.27 10.64
CA CYS A 87 -15.20 5.43 11.19
C CYS A 87 -15.19 5.14 12.69
N LEU A 88 -15.77 6.01 13.49
CA LEU A 88 -16.12 5.74 14.88
C LEU A 88 -17.42 4.94 14.88
N MET A 89 -17.41 3.77 15.50
CA MET A 89 -18.53 2.83 15.52
C MET A 89 -18.79 2.26 16.89
N ALA A 90 -20.05 1.95 17.17
CA ALA A 90 -20.47 1.34 18.41
C ALA A 90 -21.68 0.42 18.17
N ILE A 91 -22.16 -0.25 19.21
CA ILE A 91 -23.34 -1.10 19.13
C ILE A 91 -24.60 -0.29 18.79
N HIS A 92 -25.61 -0.95 18.25
CA HIS A 92 -26.91 -0.32 17.98
C HIS A 92 -27.51 0.27 19.26
N GLY A 93 -28.05 1.49 19.14
CA GLY A 93 -28.66 2.24 20.24
C GLY A 93 -27.69 2.95 21.17
N ALA A 94 -26.37 2.88 20.90
CA ALA A 94 -25.39 3.77 21.49
C ALA A 94 -25.41 5.12 20.76
N GLN A 95 -25.27 6.20 21.51
CA GLN A 95 -25.13 7.58 21.04
C GLN A 95 -23.70 8.07 21.31
N LEU A 96 -23.29 9.15 20.65
CA LEU A 96 -21.96 9.72 20.81
C LEU A 96 -21.64 10.10 22.27
N GLU A 97 -22.65 10.57 23.00
CA GLU A 97 -22.59 10.98 24.40
C GLU A 97 -22.40 9.80 25.36
N ASP A 98 -22.77 8.58 24.97
CA ASP A 98 -22.60 7.39 25.78
C ASP A 98 -21.13 6.93 25.79
N ILE A 99 -20.34 7.27 24.75
CA ILE A 99 -19.02 6.75 24.54
C ILE A 99 -18.03 7.32 25.56
N LYS A 100 -17.24 6.42 26.17
CA LYS A 100 -16.17 6.76 27.11
C LYS A 100 -14.80 6.30 26.59
N ARG A 101 -14.75 5.13 25.94
CA ARG A 101 -13.50 4.52 25.46
C ARG A 101 -13.54 4.25 23.97
N VAL A 102 -12.41 4.51 23.32
CA VAL A 102 -12.22 4.28 21.88
C VAL A 102 -11.08 3.31 21.67
N HIS A 103 -11.39 2.18 21.05
CA HIS A 103 -10.52 1.05 20.78
C HIS A 103 -10.02 1.07 19.35
N THR A 104 -8.71 0.97 19.12
CA THR A 104 -8.14 0.80 17.79
C THR A 104 -6.64 0.46 17.86
N HIS A 105 -6.03 0.16 16.70
CA HIS A 105 -4.60 -0.08 16.56
C HIS A 105 -3.76 1.18 16.85
N PRO A 106 -2.52 1.07 17.38
CA PRO A 106 -1.66 2.21 17.72
C PRO A 106 -1.49 3.24 16.59
N VAL A 107 -1.29 2.77 15.35
CA VAL A 107 -1.13 3.66 14.19
C VAL A 107 -2.41 4.45 13.93
N ALA A 108 -3.58 3.81 13.98
CA ALA A 108 -4.86 4.50 13.80
C ALA A 108 -5.16 5.44 14.98
N MET A 109 -4.76 5.05 16.20
CA MET A 109 -4.89 5.92 17.39
C MET A 109 -4.12 7.23 17.21
N GLY A 110 -2.92 7.15 16.63
CA GLY A 110 -2.11 8.33 16.29
C GLY A 110 -2.70 9.21 15.17
N GLN A 111 -3.77 8.80 14.53
CA GLN A 111 -4.41 9.50 13.41
C GLN A 111 -5.78 10.12 13.77
N ILE A 112 -6.21 10.03 15.03
CA ILE A 112 -7.52 10.49 15.51
C ILE A 112 -7.45 11.38 16.76
N HIS A 113 -6.36 12.12 16.93
CA HIS A 113 -6.17 12.98 18.12
C HIS A 113 -7.27 14.04 18.27
N THR A 114 -7.71 14.62 17.16
CA THR A 114 -8.79 15.61 17.14
C THR A 114 -10.08 15.02 17.69
N LEU A 115 -10.45 13.82 17.26
CA LEU A 115 -11.62 13.10 17.77
C LEU A 115 -11.53 12.89 19.29
N LEU A 116 -10.42 12.30 19.74
CA LEU A 116 -10.22 11.99 21.17
C LEU A 116 -10.30 13.22 22.04
N LYS A 117 -9.65 14.31 21.63
CA LYS A 117 -9.63 15.59 22.36
C LYS A 117 -10.99 16.27 22.38
N THR A 118 -11.71 16.30 21.23
CA THR A 118 -13.01 16.98 21.12
C THR A 118 -14.06 16.38 22.03
N TYR A 119 -14.08 15.05 22.16
CA TYR A 119 -15.09 14.33 22.93
C TYR A 119 -14.57 13.81 24.28
N ASN A 120 -13.32 14.10 24.61
CA ASN A 120 -12.65 13.63 25.83
C ASN A 120 -12.71 12.09 25.99
N PHE A 121 -12.54 11.35 24.89
CA PHE A 121 -12.55 9.90 24.90
C PHE A 121 -11.24 9.34 25.46
N THR A 122 -11.34 8.25 26.21
CA THR A 122 -10.18 7.49 26.69
C THR A 122 -9.69 6.55 25.59
N PRO A 123 -8.42 6.68 25.09
CA PRO A 123 -7.88 5.78 24.09
C PRO A 123 -7.55 4.42 24.70
N VAL A 124 -7.86 3.33 23.98
CA VAL A 124 -7.49 1.97 24.34
C VAL A 124 -6.84 1.30 23.12
N ILE A 125 -5.65 0.77 23.32
CA ILE A 125 -4.88 0.14 22.25
C ILE A 125 -5.29 -1.31 22.07
N GLU A 126 -5.59 -1.67 20.82
CA GLU A 126 -5.90 -3.02 20.40
C GLU A 126 -4.88 -3.52 19.35
N PHE A 127 -4.86 -4.82 19.11
CA PHE A 127 -3.90 -5.44 18.19
C PHE A 127 -4.10 -4.97 16.74
N ASP A 128 -5.35 -4.84 16.30
CA ASP A 128 -5.71 -4.33 14.97
C ASP A 128 -7.06 -3.60 14.98
N THR A 129 -7.34 -2.82 13.93
CA THR A 129 -8.54 -1.99 13.83
C THR A 129 -9.83 -2.83 13.68
N ALA A 130 -9.79 -3.89 12.87
CA ALA A 130 -10.97 -4.72 12.64
C ALA A 130 -11.28 -5.59 13.87
N GLY A 131 -10.24 -6.09 14.56
CA GLY A 131 -10.38 -6.79 15.84
C GLY A 131 -10.96 -5.91 16.93
N ALA A 132 -10.64 -4.62 16.97
CA ALA A 132 -11.26 -3.66 17.88
C ALA A 132 -12.79 -3.58 17.65
N ALA A 133 -13.23 -3.55 16.38
CA ALA A 133 -14.65 -3.57 16.04
C ALA A 133 -15.34 -4.87 16.48
N GLU A 134 -14.69 -6.02 16.26
CA GLU A 134 -15.16 -7.34 16.71
C GLU A 134 -15.34 -7.38 18.25
N LEU A 135 -14.35 -6.86 19.00
CA LEU A 135 -14.41 -6.81 20.46
C LEU A 135 -15.55 -5.92 20.97
N VAL A 136 -15.74 -4.73 20.40
CA VAL A 136 -16.83 -3.82 20.75
C VAL A 136 -18.19 -4.48 20.49
N ALA A 137 -18.35 -5.17 19.37
CA ALA A 137 -19.57 -5.93 19.08
C ALA A 137 -19.80 -7.05 20.12
N LEU A 138 -18.74 -7.79 20.48
CA LEU A 138 -18.79 -8.90 21.44
C LEU A 138 -19.16 -8.42 22.84
N TRP A 139 -18.55 -7.30 23.31
CA TRP A 139 -18.82 -6.75 24.65
C TRP A 139 -20.23 -6.19 24.80
N ASN A 140 -20.81 -5.72 23.70
CA ASN A 140 -22.17 -5.17 23.65
C ASN A 140 -22.45 -4.10 24.72
N LYS A 141 -21.50 -3.17 24.90
CA LYS A 141 -21.56 -2.08 25.89
C LYS A 141 -21.63 -0.73 25.19
N LYS A 142 -22.55 0.14 25.60
CA LYS A 142 -22.75 1.46 24.98
C LYS A 142 -21.59 2.42 25.15
N GLU A 143 -20.82 2.28 26.23
CA GLU A 143 -19.67 3.12 26.54
C GLU A 143 -18.39 2.78 25.73
N GLU A 144 -18.40 1.69 24.95
CA GLU A 144 -17.28 1.24 24.15
C GLU A 144 -17.52 1.55 22.67
N ALA A 145 -16.53 2.13 22.01
CA ALA A 145 -16.53 2.37 20.58
C ALA A 145 -15.23 1.87 19.96
N ALA A 146 -15.27 1.52 18.68
CA ALA A 146 -14.08 1.21 17.89
C ALA A 146 -13.86 2.26 16.81
N VAL A 147 -12.60 2.43 16.41
CA VAL A 147 -12.25 3.13 15.17
C VAL A 147 -11.63 2.15 14.19
N ALA A 148 -12.33 1.96 13.07
CA ALA A 148 -11.97 1.01 12.02
C ALA A 148 -12.55 1.45 10.65
N SER A 149 -12.46 0.58 9.64
CA SER A 149 -13.08 0.77 8.33
C SER A 149 -14.61 0.64 8.40
N GLU A 150 -15.33 1.24 7.46
CA GLU A 150 -16.77 1.03 7.31
C GLU A 150 -17.14 -0.45 7.14
N LEU A 151 -16.32 -1.21 6.40
CA LEU A 151 -16.50 -2.64 6.22
C LEU A 151 -16.46 -3.41 7.55
N ALA A 152 -15.61 -3.00 8.50
CA ALA A 152 -15.56 -3.60 9.82
C ALA A 152 -16.87 -3.37 10.60
N ALA A 153 -17.48 -2.18 10.46
CA ALA A 153 -18.79 -1.91 11.05
C ALA A 153 -19.88 -2.81 10.46
N GLU A 154 -19.92 -2.91 9.12
CA GLU A 154 -20.89 -3.74 8.40
C GLU A 154 -20.80 -5.22 8.82
N LEU A 155 -19.59 -5.79 8.81
CA LEU A 155 -19.37 -7.21 9.12
C LEU A 155 -19.67 -7.57 10.58
N ASN A 156 -19.52 -6.61 11.50
CA ASN A 156 -19.77 -6.85 12.93
C ASN A 156 -21.14 -6.30 13.41
N GLY A 157 -21.98 -5.80 12.50
CA GLY A 157 -23.30 -5.28 12.85
C GLY A 157 -23.24 -4.07 13.79
N LEU A 158 -22.22 -3.20 13.62
CA LEU A 158 -22.06 -1.99 14.41
C LEU A 158 -22.68 -0.78 13.70
N ASN A 159 -23.14 0.19 14.49
CA ASN A 159 -23.62 1.46 13.98
C ASN A 159 -22.46 2.45 13.87
N ILE A 160 -22.32 3.12 12.71
CA ILE A 160 -21.35 4.19 12.51
C ILE A 160 -21.89 5.46 13.13
N LEU A 161 -21.23 5.95 14.20
CA LEU A 161 -21.57 7.20 14.87
C LEU A 161 -20.97 8.41 14.15
N LYS A 162 -19.75 8.25 13.57
CA LYS A 162 -19.07 9.32 12.86
C LYS A 162 -18.14 8.75 11.77
N ARG A 163 -18.12 9.41 10.59
CA ARG A 163 -17.26 9.07 9.46
C ARG A 163 -16.10 10.04 9.36
N ASN A 164 -15.01 9.62 8.68
CA ASN A 164 -13.86 10.45 8.35
C ASN A 164 -13.31 11.13 9.61
N VAL A 165 -13.02 10.31 10.64
CA VAL A 165 -12.53 10.80 11.93
C VAL A 165 -11.01 10.90 12.00
N GLU A 166 -10.32 10.56 10.90
CA GLU A 166 -8.87 10.76 10.75
C GLU A 166 -8.50 12.25 10.69
N ASP A 167 -7.35 12.61 11.29
CA ASP A 167 -6.84 13.97 11.32
C ASP A 167 -6.33 14.43 9.94
N ALA A 168 -5.93 13.49 9.07
CA ALA A 168 -5.36 13.78 7.74
C ALA A 168 -6.18 13.12 6.61
N ALA A 169 -6.83 13.95 5.80
CA ALA A 169 -7.70 13.50 4.70
C ALA A 169 -6.99 12.75 3.56
N HIS A 170 -5.64 12.77 3.49
CA HIS A 170 -4.85 12.14 2.42
C HIS A 170 -4.23 10.80 2.80
N ASN A 171 -4.68 10.19 3.91
CA ASN A 171 -4.18 8.89 4.36
C ASN A 171 -4.53 7.80 3.33
N THR A 172 -3.53 7.23 2.70
CA THR A 172 -3.70 6.23 1.64
C THR A 172 -2.64 5.14 1.78
N THR A 173 -3.07 3.89 1.71
CA THR A 173 -2.18 2.73 1.69
C THR A 173 -2.06 2.19 0.26
N ARG A 174 -0.83 2.01 -0.19
CA ARG A 174 -0.52 1.33 -1.45
C ARG A 174 -0.29 -0.14 -1.22
N PHE A 175 -0.82 -0.95 -2.12
CA PHE A 175 -0.67 -2.39 -2.14
C PHE A 175 -0.08 -2.83 -3.48
N TYR A 176 0.79 -3.86 -3.44
CA TYR A 176 1.07 -4.69 -4.59
C TYR A 176 0.06 -5.83 -4.68
N ILE A 177 -0.31 -6.18 -5.90
CA ILE A 177 -1.07 -7.40 -6.19
C ILE A 177 -0.08 -8.36 -6.81
N ALA A 178 0.14 -9.51 -6.16
CA ALA A 178 1.12 -10.50 -6.58
C ALA A 178 0.46 -11.83 -6.94
N ALA A 179 1.03 -12.55 -7.92
CA ALA A 179 0.53 -13.84 -8.40
C ALA A 179 1.69 -14.78 -8.77
N ARG A 180 1.40 -16.09 -8.92
CA ARG A 180 2.38 -17.08 -9.39
C ARG A 180 2.77 -16.90 -10.85
N THR A 181 1.85 -16.40 -11.65
CA THR A 181 2.04 -16.18 -13.08
C THR A 181 1.65 -14.75 -13.43
N THR A 182 2.24 -14.22 -14.47
CA THR A 182 1.91 -12.91 -15.01
C THR A 182 1.50 -13.03 -16.48
N ASP A 183 0.51 -12.25 -16.88
CA ASP A 183 0.21 -12.05 -18.28
C ASP A 183 1.23 -11.05 -18.87
N ARG A 184 1.80 -11.39 -20.04
CA ARG A 184 2.74 -10.50 -20.72
C ARG A 184 1.96 -9.29 -21.25
N LEU A 185 2.24 -8.11 -20.73
CA LEU A 185 1.73 -6.87 -21.29
C LEU A 185 2.41 -6.56 -22.63
N SER A 186 1.66 -5.94 -23.54
CA SER A 186 2.25 -5.39 -24.76
C SER A 186 3.08 -4.14 -24.44
N VAL A 187 4.17 -3.92 -25.15
CA VAL A 187 4.98 -2.70 -25.07
C VAL A 187 4.16 -1.43 -25.34
N ASN A 188 3.10 -1.55 -26.14
CA ASN A 188 2.19 -0.44 -26.46
C ASN A 188 1.10 -0.22 -25.39
N THR A 189 1.08 -0.99 -24.31
CA THR A 189 0.14 -0.78 -23.20
C THR A 189 0.45 0.57 -22.55
N PRO A 190 -0.52 1.47 -22.43
CA PRO A 190 -0.29 2.77 -21.78
C PRO A 190 -0.12 2.61 -20.27
N ASP A 191 0.58 3.56 -19.65
CA ASP A 191 0.69 3.68 -18.20
C ASP A 191 1.18 2.38 -17.53
N VAL A 192 2.30 1.84 -18.01
CA VAL A 192 2.94 0.65 -17.43
C VAL A 192 3.91 1.07 -16.33
N MET A 193 3.98 0.24 -15.30
CA MET A 193 4.99 0.28 -14.22
C MET A 193 5.86 -0.95 -14.30
N THR A 194 7.14 -0.76 -14.05
CA THR A 194 8.12 -1.84 -13.85
C THR A 194 8.70 -1.73 -12.45
N THR A 195 8.60 -2.82 -11.68
CA THR A 195 9.23 -2.93 -10.35
C THR A 195 10.50 -3.77 -10.49
N VAL A 196 11.62 -3.21 -10.08
CA VAL A 196 12.95 -3.83 -10.18
C VAL A 196 13.58 -3.95 -8.81
N LEU A 197 14.09 -5.13 -8.49
CA LEU A 197 14.97 -5.38 -7.36
C LEU A 197 16.41 -5.51 -7.91
N PHE A 198 17.33 -4.71 -7.39
CA PHE A 198 18.73 -4.77 -7.83
C PHE A 198 19.71 -4.65 -6.65
N GLU A 199 20.91 -5.14 -6.84
CA GLU A 199 22.00 -5.05 -5.87
C GLU A 199 23.23 -4.43 -6.54
N VAL A 200 23.69 -3.31 -6.00
CA VAL A 200 24.88 -2.63 -6.53
C VAL A 200 26.15 -3.12 -5.80
N LYS A 201 27.26 -3.05 -6.50
CA LYS A 201 28.59 -3.28 -5.88
C LYS A 201 28.79 -2.25 -4.76
N ASN A 202 29.30 -2.68 -3.62
CA ASN A 202 29.62 -1.80 -2.51
C ASN A 202 30.86 -0.94 -2.79
N THR A 203 30.76 -0.04 -3.76
CA THR A 203 31.82 0.86 -4.20
C THR A 203 31.33 2.30 -4.26
N PRO A 204 32.21 3.31 -4.05
CA PRO A 204 31.83 4.70 -4.12
C PRO A 204 31.14 5.04 -5.44
N GLY A 205 29.97 5.71 -5.37
CA GLY A 205 29.21 6.15 -6.53
C GLY A 205 28.45 5.06 -7.29
N ALA A 206 28.40 3.80 -6.82
CA ALA A 206 27.70 2.72 -7.53
C ALA A 206 26.22 3.04 -7.77
N LEU A 207 25.50 3.44 -6.71
CA LEU A 207 24.09 3.82 -6.83
C LEU A 207 23.90 5.02 -7.76
N TYR A 208 24.78 6.05 -7.69
CA TYR A 208 24.71 7.20 -8.57
C TYR A 208 24.79 6.80 -10.04
N LYS A 209 25.69 5.88 -10.41
CA LYS A 209 25.83 5.40 -11.79
C LYS A 209 24.57 4.71 -12.29
N VAL A 210 23.96 3.85 -11.45
CA VAL A 210 22.68 3.21 -11.77
C VAL A 210 21.59 4.26 -11.98
N LEU A 211 21.42 5.19 -11.05
CA LEU A 211 20.38 6.24 -11.14
C LEU A 211 20.61 7.17 -12.35
N GLY A 212 21.88 7.41 -12.72
CA GLY A 212 22.27 8.19 -13.88
C GLY A 212 21.65 7.63 -15.17
N GLY A 213 21.66 6.31 -15.37
CA GLY A 213 21.06 5.67 -16.53
C GLY A 213 19.55 5.95 -16.68
N PHE A 214 18.81 5.98 -15.59
CA PHE A 214 17.39 6.33 -15.64
C PHE A 214 17.19 7.82 -15.96
N ALA A 215 17.97 8.70 -15.35
CA ALA A 215 17.91 10.14 -15.57
C ALA A 215 18.25 10.52 -17.03
N THR A 216 19.31 9.95 -17.60
CA THR A 216 19.76 10.24 -18.98
C THR A 216 18.80 9.71 -20.03
N ASN A 217 18.07 8.64 -19.73
CA ASN A 217 17.05 8.07 -20.61
C ASN A 217 15.64 8.64 -20.33
N GLY A 218 15.48 9.63 -19.45
CA GLY A 218 14.21 10.31 -19.18
C GLY A 218 13.17 9.44 -18.47
N ILE A 219 13.60 8.43 -17.72
CA ILE A 219 12.72 7.52 -17.00
C ILE A 219 12.36 8.10 -15.63
N ASN A 220 11.06 8.24 -15.38
CA ASN A 220 10.57 8.67 -14.07
C ASN A 220 10.59 7.51 -13.07
N MET A 221 11.24 7.76 -11.92
CA MET A 221 11.30 6.83 -10.80
C MET A 221 10.30 7.30 -9.74
N THR A 222 9.33 6.46 -9.41
CA THR A 222 8.26 6.80 -8.45
C THR A 222 8.54 6.28 -7.05
N ARG A 223 9.49 5.36 -6.90
CA ARG A 223 9.90 4.77 -5.62
C ARG A 223 11.33 4.26 -5.69
N LEU A 224 12.07 4.46 -4.60
CA LEU A 224 13.38 3.86 -4.38
C LEU A 224 13.55 3.55 -2.89
N GLU A 225 13.69 2.28 -2.55
CA GLU A 225 13.86 1.79 -1.19
C GLU A 225 15.16 1.01 -1.07
N SER A 226 15.91 1.25 0.01
CA SER A 226 17.15 0.53 0.28
C SER A 226 16.96 -0.60 1.29
N TYR A 227 17.74 -1.66 1.14
CA TYR A 227 17.77 -2.82 2.03
C TYR A 227 19.18 -3.09 2.51
N MET A 228 19.30 -3.51 3.76
CA MET A 228 20.53 -4.07 4.27
C MET A 228 20.66 -5.53 3.81
N THR A 229 21.77 -5.89 3.23
CA THR A 229 22.09 -7.29 2.93
C THR A 229 22.47 -8.00 4.22
N ALA A 230 22.07 -9.26 4.38
CA ALA A 230 22.17 -10.06 5.60
C ALA A 230 23.48 -9.85 6.37
N GLY A 231 23.39 -9.34 7.60
CA GLY A 231 24.52 -9.11 8.50
C GLY A 231 25.44 -7.94 8.15
N SER A 232 25.18 -7.21 7.08
CA SER A 232 25.94 -6.03 6.66
C SER A 232 25.18 -4.76 7.01
N PHE A 233 25.87 -3.75 7.52
CA PHE A 233 25.34 -2.39 7.64
C PHE A 233 25.43 -1.58 6.34
N ALA A 234 25.80 -2.22 5.22
CA ALA A 234 25.82 -1.61 3.90
C ALA A 234 24.49 -1.87 3.17
N ALA A 235 23.81 -0.80 2.77
CA ALA A 235 22.60 -0.87 1.96
C ALA A 235 23.03 -0.95 0.48
N THR A 236 23.16 -2.18 -0.05
CA THR A 236 23.56 -2.43 -1.45
C THR A 236 22.39 -2.90 -2.30
N ARG A 237 21.31 -3.38 -1.69
CA ARG A 237 20.11 -3.86 -2.38
C ARG A 237 19.02 -2.81 -2.38
N PHE A 238 18.35 -2.65 -3.52
CA PHE A 238 17.32 -1.62 -3.72
C PHE A 238 16.10 -2.19 -4.44
N LEU A 239 14.91 -1.75 -4.01
CA LEU A 239 13.66 -1.94 -4.75
C LEU A 239 13.27 -0.60 -5.38
N MET A 240 12.97 -0.62 -6.65
CA MET A 240 12.66 0.57 -7.43
C MET A 240 11.39 0.34 -8.26
N ASP A 241 10.51 1.33 -8.29
CA ASP A 241 9.39 1.39 -9.23
C ASP A 241 9.64 2.50 -10.25
N VAL A 242 9.60 2.16 -11.53
CA VAL A 242 9.78 3.08 -12.64
C VAL A 242 8.58 3.05 -13.59
N GLU A 243 8.30 4.17 -14.23
CA GLU A 243 7.30 4.26 -15.28
C GLU A 243 7.87 3.75 -16.60
N GLY A 244 7.12 2.89 -17.28
CA GLY A 244 7.46 2.35 -18.59
C GLY A 244 7.46 0.82 -18.64
N HIS A 245 7.47 0.29 -19.87
CA HIS A 245 7.61 -1.14 -20.17
C HIS A 245 9.09 -1.50 -20.40
N PRO A 246 9.60 -2.64 -19.92
CA PRO A 246 11.03 -3.00 -20.06
C PRO A 246 11.51 -3.08 -21.50
N GLU A 247 10.63 -3.38 -22.45
CA GLU A 247 10.93 -3.44 -23.88
C GLU A 247 10.80 -2.08 -24.59
N ASP A 248 10.39 -1.01 -23.88
CA ASP A 248 10.44 0.35 -24.40
C ASP A 248 11.90 0.78 -24.62
N THR A 249 12.16 1.53 -25.70
CA THR A 249 13.50 1.92 -26.10
C THR A 249 14.27 2.68 -25.02
N HIS A 250 13.58 3.54 -24.26
CA HIS A 250 14.23 4.35 -23.22
C HIS A 250 14.48 3.51 -21.97
N LEU A 251 13.46 2.77 -21.49
CA LEU A 251 13.60 1.95 -20.30
C LEU A 251 14.56 0.78 -20.52
N SER A 252 14.56 0.14 -21.69
CA SER A 252 15.51 -0.95 -21.99
C SER A 252 16.96 -0.52 -21.91
N LYS A 253 17.30 0.72 -22.36
CA LYS A 253 18.65 1.27 -22.23
C LYS A 253 19.00 1.53 -20.77
N ALA A 254 18.09 2.12 -20.00
CA ALA A 254 18.31 2.37 -18.56
C ALA A 254 18.50 1.05 -17.79
N LEU A 255 17.75 0.01 -18.12
CA LEU A 255 17.89 -1.32 -17.52
C LEU A 255 19.21 -1.99 -17.90
N ALA A 256 19.70 -1.84 -19.13
CA ALA A 256 21.02 -2.34 -19.55
C ALA A 256 22.17 -1.65 -18.78
N GLU A 257 22.07 -0.33 -18.54
CA GLU A 257 23.04 0.38 -17.69
C GLU A 257 22.95 -0.09 -16.22
N LEU A 258 21.72 -0.32 -15.71
CA LEU A 258 21.52 -0.87 -14.37
C LEU A 258 22.19 -2.24 -14.22
N GLU A 259 21.98 -3.16 -15.18
CA GLU A 259 22.62 -4.49 -15.17
C GLU A 259 24.15 -4.39 -15.17
N PHE A 260 24.71 -3.47 -15.97
CA PHE A 260 26.17 -3.30 -16.07
C PHE A 260 26.80 -2.84 -14.74
N PHE A 261 26.13 -1.95 -13.99
CA PHE A 261 26.64 -1.39 -12.72
C PHE A 261 26.19 -2.16 -11.49
N SER A 262 25.34 -3.18 -11.63
CA SER A 262 24.80 -3.99 -10.53
C SER A 262 25.49 -5.37 -10.47
N GLU A 263 25.41 -6.01 -9.31
CA GLU A 263 25.75 -7.42 -9.12
C GLU A 263 24.59 -8.32 -9.56
N SER A 264 23.37 -7.84 -9.35
CA SER A 264 22.14 -8.50 -9.78
C SER A 264 21.04 -7.49 -10.04
N ALA A 265 20.16 -7.81 -11.00
CA ALA A 265 18.94 -7.07 -11.29
C ALA A 265 17.82 -8.03 -11.67
N ASN A 266 16.67 -7.91 -11.03
CA ASN A 266 15.52 -8.77 -11.25
C ASN A 266 14.25 -7.92 -11.38
N ILE A 267 13.52 -8.09 -12.47
CA ILE A 267 12.19 -7.50 -12.63
C ILE A 267 11.20 -8.35 -11.83
N LEU A 268 10.64 -7.76 -10.78
CA LEU A 268 9.63 -8.42 -9.94
C LEU A 268 8.23 -8.32 -10.54
N GLY A 269 7.99 -7.35 -11.41
CA GLY A 269 6.70 -7.21 -12.08
C GLY A 269 6.68 -6.12 -13.13
N VAL A 270 5.84 -6.34 -14.15
CA VAL A 270 5.47 -5.38 -15.18
C VAL A 270 3.95 -5.35 -15.20
N TYR A 271 3.37 -4.21 -14.86
CA TYR A 271 1.93 -4.12 -14.65
C TYR A 271 1.38 -2.74 -15.02
N GLN A 272 0.08 -2.67 -15.28
CA GLN A 272 -0.58 -1.40 -15.56
C GLN A 272 -0.73 -0.58 -14.26
N GLN A 273 -0.46 0.72 -14.35
CA GLN A 273 -0.63 1.66 -13.24
C GLN A 273 -2.06 1.69 -12.74
N SER A 274 -2.22 1.86 -11.43
CA SER A 274 -3.53 2.17 -10.86
C SER A 274 -4.07 3.50 -11.41
N PRO A 275 -5.38 3.60 -11.72
CA PRO A 275 -6.01 4.87 -12.10
C PRO A 275 -5.77 6.01 -11.09
N PHE A 276 -5.55 5.69 -9.82
CA PHE A 276 -5.23 6.64 -8.77
C PHE A 276 -3.98 7.50 -9.10
N ARG A 277 -2.95 6.93 -9.74
CA ARG A 277 -1.75 7.70 -10.13
C ARG A 277 -2.08 8.83 -11.11
N ARG A 278 -2.97 8.57 -12.07
CA ARG A 278 -3.45 9.61 -13.00
C ARG A 278 -4.24 10.71 -12.31
N GLN A 279 -5.08 10.33 -11.34
CA GLN A 279 -5.85 11.29 -10.53
C GLN A 279 -4.91 12.19 -9.71
N MET A 280 -3.90 11.60 -9.07
CA MET A 280 -2.88 12.35 -8.31
C MET A 280 -2.07 13.30 -9.20
N LYS A 281 -1.63 12.85 -10.39
CA LYS A 281 -0.90 13.71 -11.34
C LYS A 281 -1.74 14.92 -11.76
N ARG A 282 -3.03 14.72 -12.06
CA ARG A 282 -3.96 15.82 -12.39
C ARG A 282 -4.13 16.78 -11.22
N ALA A 283 -4.41 16.28 -10.03
CA ALA A 283 -4.57 17.11 -8.84
C ALA A 283 -3.33 17.97 -8.54
N LEU A 284 -2.13 17.44 -8.75
CA LEU A 284 -0.88 18.18 -8.58
C LEU A 284 -0.69 19.24 -9.68
N SER A 285 -1.06 18.96 -10.94
CA SER A 285 -1.00 19.94 -12.03
C SER A 285 -1.98 21.09 -11.82
N ASP A 286 -3.18 20.79 -11.32
CA ASP A 286 -4.21 21.80 -11.07
C ASP A 286 -3.90 22.67 -9.83
N ALA A 287 -3.13 22.15 -8.88
CA ALA A 287 -2.68 22.87 -7.68
C ALA A 287 -1.41 23.69 -7.90
N ALA A 288 -0.69 23.50 -9.02
CA ALA A 288 0.49 24.28 -9.34
C ALA A 288 0.08 25.73 -9.64
N PRO A 289 0.64 26.78 -8.94
CA PRO A 289 0.32 28.17 -9.25
C PRO A 289 0.72 28.46 -10.69
N ASN A 290 -0.18 29.09 -11.45
CA ASN A 290 0.11 29.66 -12.78
C ASN A 290 1.22 30.70 -12.62
N THR A 291 2.47 30.29 -12.69
CA THR A 291 3.60 31.19 -12.88
C THR A 291 3.59 31.64 -14.33
N THR A 292 2.70 32.58 -14.65
CA THR A 292 2.89 33.47 -15.79
C THR A 292 4.19 34.21 -15.52
N THR A 293 5.22 33.86 -16.24
CA THR A 293 6.46 34.67 -16.40
C THR A 293 6.03 35.97 -17.00
N ASP A 294 5.80 36.97 -16.16
CA ASP A 294 5.88 38.36 -16.60
C ASP A 294 7.34 38.58 -17.00
N ALA A 295 7.55 38.55 -18.32
CA ALA A 295 8.79 38.94 -18.93
C ALA A 295 9.14 40.37 -18.46
N ILE A 296 10.23 40.49 -17.74
CA ILE A 296 10.86 41.78 -17.46
C ILE A 296 11.34 42.33 -18.82
N ALA A 297 10.50 43.17 -19.41
CA ALA A 297 10.92 44.10 -20.42
C ALA A 297 11.33 45.38 -19.66
N GLY A 298 12.62 45.66 -19.63
CA GLY A 298 13.24 46.87 -19.06
C GLY A 298 14.70 46.87 -19.40
#